data_1592a38fb583ae68ed2c01b6f77ed9f5
#
_entry.id   1592a38fb583ae68ed2c01b6f77ed9f5
#
_cell.length_a   1.000
_cell.length_b   1.000
_cell.length_c   1.000
_cell.angle_alpha   90.00
_cell.angle_beta   90.00
_cell.angle_gamma   90.00
#
_symmetry.space_group_name_H-M   'P 1'
#
loop_
_entity.id
_entity.type
_entity.pdbx_description
1 polymer ?
#
loop_
_entity_poly.entity_id
_entity_poly.type
_entity_poly.pdbx_seq_one_letter_code
_entity_poly.pdbx_strand_id
1 'polypeptide(L)'
;IAAIVLIGFLVVWAAYFFRMDVVIAKREDAARISAKLKNSAMAQRYPILQYELYVLESQPLPLGNYLATVKNSFLRGMQNTSKPAWYEMIVNVLLKTPIPLLFLTAGALWRVKREKTERARILTLLIPVVAIVGTAVVTGMEPRVRYVLGIYPFLAIIAAVGVGKIRERGIWGKTIIAMLLIWYVVGTLVQYPHFISYANELLPREKRYLYLTDSNIDWGQSLPDMAAYIQKIKPSQVSFSYFGRDNGNDYGLVSNRQWGSYTFEDICAFHEIALPYKSGKRMMVISVSNWYGCGYSKEEKFSKQKIRSVIADSILIF
;
A
#
# COMPACT_ATOMS: atom_id res chain seq x y z
N ILE A 1 11.45 -9.12 -28.74
CA ILE A 1 10.78 -9.58 -27.51
C ILE A 1 11.75 -10.41 -26.67
N ALA A 2 12.39 -11.47 -27.19
CA ALA A 2 13.31 -12.32 -26.43
C ALA A 2 14.44 -11.53 -25.74
N ALA A 3 15.07 -10.58 -26.45
CA ALA A 3 16.13 -9.73 -25.88
C ALA A 3 15.63 -8.87 -24.70
N ILE A 4 14.41 -8.33 -24.78
CA ILE A 4 13.81 -7.53 -23.71
C ILE A 4 13.56 -8.40 -22.46
N VAL A 5 13.06 -9.61 -22.67
CA VAL A 5 12.83 -10.56 -21.57
C VAL A 5 14.15 -10.97 -20.91
N LEU A 6 15.20 -11.26 -21.72
CA LEU A 6 16.52 -11.60 -21.20
C LEU A 6 17.16 -10.45 -20.41
N ILE A 7 17.09 -9.23 -20.95
CA ILE A 7 17.61 -8.04 -20.25
C ILE A 7 16.84 -7.83 -18.94
N GLY A 8 15.50 -7.91 -18.96
CA GLY A 8 14.68 -7.80 -17.76
C GLY A 8 15.05 -8.86 -16.70
N PHE A 9 15.25 -10.10 -17.11
CA PHE A 9 15.71 -11.18 -16.24
C PHE A 9 17.08 -10.86 -15.62
N LEU A 10 18.04 -10.45 -16.43
CA LEU A 10 19.39 -10.11 -15.95
C LEU A 10 19.38 -8.92 -14.99
N VAL A 11 18.60 -7.89 -15.27
CA VAL A 11 18.46 -6.71 -14.38
C VAL A 11 17.89 -7.11 -13.03
N VAL A 12 16.81 -7.90 -13.01
CA VAL A 12 16.22 -8.36 -11.75
C VAL A 12 17.20 -9.26 -11.01
N TRP A 13 17.89 -10.17 -11.70
CA TRP A 13 18.87 -11.06 -11.07
C TRP A 13 20.08 -10.29 -10.51
N ALA A 14 20.55 -9.26 -11.21
CA ALA A 14 21.59 -8.36 -10.70
C ALA A 14 21.12 -7.62 -9.43
N ALA A 15 19.87 -7.17 -9.36
CA ALA A 15 19.29 -6.54 -8.16
C ALA A 15 19.28 -7.49 -6.95
N TYR A 16 19.27 -8.80 -7.18
CA TYR A 16 19.42 -9.83 -6.15
C TYR A 16 20.87 -10.33 -6.03
N PHE A 17 21.86 -9.54 -6.47
CA PHE A 17 23.29 -9.87 -6.40
C PHE A 17 23.66 -11.21 -7.04
N PHE A 18 22.99 -11.60 -8.11
CA PHE A 18 23.18 -12.87 -8.83
C PHE A 18 23.07 -14.11 -7.95
N ARG A 19 22.33 -14.03 -6.83
CA ARG A 19 22.14 -15.16 -5.93
C ARG A 19 21.33 -16.26 -6.60
N MET A 20 21.72 -17.48 -6.25
CA MET A 20 21.02 -18.73 -6.60
C MET A 20 20.41 -19.30 -5.33
N ASP A 21 19.09 -19.41 -5.25
CA ASP A 21 18.38 -19.87 -4.06
C ASP A 21 17.24 -20.84 -4.44
N VAL A 22 16.84 -21.70 -3.51
CA VAL A 22 15.70 -22.58 -3.70
C VAL A 22 14.39 -21.80 -3.55
N VAL A 23 13.41 -22.11 -4.40
CA VAL A 23 12.12 -21.40 -4.39
C VAL A 23 11.24 -21.85 -3.20
N ILE A 24 11.36 -23.11 -2.77
CA ILE A 24 10.59 -23.69 -1.67
C ILE A 24 11.55 -24.12 -0.55
N ALA A 25 11.92 -23.15 0.30
CA ALA A 25 12.91 -23.39 1.36
C ALA A 25 12.35 -24.13 2.59
N LYS A 26 11.02 -24.12 2.81
CA LYS A 26 10.40 -24.77 3.99
C LYS A 26 9.91 -26.16 3.62
N ARG A 27 10.42 -27.19 4.30
CA ARG A 27 9.98 -28.58 4.12
C ARG A 27 8.48 -28.78 4.33
N GLU A 28 7.86 -28.03 5.23
CA GLU A 28 6.41 -28.08 5.47
C GLU A 28 5.59 -27.59 4.27
N ASP A 29 6.04 -26.52 3.60
CA ASP A 29 5.38 -26.00 2.40
C ASP A 29 5.55 -27.00 1.24
N ALA A 30 6.73 -27.59 1.10
CA ALA A 30 7.01 -28.63 0.14
C ALA A 30 6.09 -29.84 0.31
N ALA A 31 5.97 -30.35 1.55
CA ALA A 31 5.10 -31.49 1.87
C ALA A 31 3.63 -31.18 1.57
N ARG A 32 3.15 -29.97 1.89
CA ARG A 32 1.77 -29.55 1.59
C ARG A 32 1.48 -29.44 0.09
N ILE A 33 2.42 -28.90 -0.67
CA ILE A 33 2.28 -28.74 -2.12
C ILE A 33 2.34 -30.09 -2.80
N SER A 34 3.28 -30.95 -2.41
CA SER A 34 3.42 -32.30 -2.97
C SER A 34 2.19 -33.17 -2.67
N ALA A 35 1.63 -33.09 -1.45
CA ALA A 35 0.42 -33.80 -1.10
C ALA A 35 -0.80 -33.34 -1.92
N LYS A 36 -0.96 -32.04 -2.11
CA LYS A 36 -2.03 -31.49 -2.95
C LYS A 36 -1.88 -31.86 -4.42
N LEU A 37 -0.66 -31.87 -4.94
CA LEU A 37 -0.40 -32.25 -6.33
C LEU A 37 -0.58 -33.74 -6.56
N LYS A 38 -0.11 -34.62 -5.68
CA LYS A 38 -0.33 -36.08 -5.78
C LYS A 38 -1.81 -36.44 -5.87
N ASN A 39 -2.67 -35.66 -5.20
CA ASN A 39 -4.12 -35.87 -5.19
C ASN A 39 -4.85 -35.12 -6.31
N SER A 40 -4.15 -34.35 -7.16
CA SER A 40 -4.78 -33.63 -8.26
C SER A 40 -4.80 -34.47 -9.54
N ALA A 41 -5.96 -34.52 -10.19
CA ALA A 41 -6.11 -35.16 -11.50
C ALA A 41 -5.13 -34.62 -12.57
N MET A 42 -4.70 -33.36 -12.40
CA MET A 42 -3.77 -32.68 -13.29
C MET A 42 -2.34 -33.21 -13.16
N ALA A 43 -1.87 -33.48 -11.94
CA ALA A 43 -0.53 -34.02 -11.70
C ALA A 43 -0.42 -35.51 -12.04
N GLN A 44 -1.53 -36.26 -11.95
CA GLN A 44 -1.61 -37.63 -12.43
C GLN A 44 -1.54 -37.69 -13.96
N ARG A 45 -2.12 -36.69 -14.63
CA ARG A 45 -2.13 -36.61 -16.10
C ARG A 45 -0.81 -36.07 -16.70
N TYR A 46 -0.06 -35.29 -15.92
CA TYR A 46 1.20 -34.68 -16.36
C TYR A 46 2.32 -34.91 -15.33
N PRO A 47 3.04 -36.05 -15.41
CA PRO A 47 4.14 -36.39 -14.46
C PRO A 47 5.25 -35.33 -14.39
N ILE A 48 5.44 -34.56 -15.46
CA ILE A 48 6.43 -33.48 -15.52
C ILE A 48 6.23 -32.43 -14.42
N LEU A 49 4.99 -32.22 -13.98
CA LEU A 49 4.69 -31.30 -12.88
C LEU A 49 5.33 -31.73 -11.55
N GLN A 50 5.50 -33.02 -11.32
CA GLN A 50 6.18 -33.53 -10.13
C GLN A 50 7.70 -33.33 -10.21
N TYR A 51 8.26 -33.43 -11.40
CA TYR A 51 9.67 -33.15 -11.64
C TYR A 51 9.99 -31.66 -11.48
N GLU A 52 9.15 -30.78 -12.03
CA GLU A 52 9.29 -29.34 -11.85
C GLU A 52 9.21 -28.94 -10.37
N LEU A 53 8.34 -29.55 -9.60
CA LEU A 53 8.26 -29.32 -8.17
C LEU A 53 9.54 -29.72 -7.43
N TYR A 54 10.10 -30.90 -7.77
CA TYR A 54 11.36 -31.35 -7.21
C TYR A 54 12.52 -30.38 -7.53
N VAL A 55 12.56 -29.83 -8.74
CA VAL A 55 13.55 -28.83 -9.13
C VAL A 55 13.39 -27.55 -8.30
N LEU A 56 12.16 -27.08 -8.08
CA LEU A 56 11.88 -25.88 -7.28
C LEU A 56 12.21 -26.05 -5.79
N GLU A 57 12.17 -27.29 -5.28
CA GLU A 57 12.46 -27.61 -3.89
C GLU A 57 13.96 -27.86 -3.63
N SER A 58 14.66 -28.47 -4.58
CA SER A 58 15.99 -29.03 -4.35
C SER A 58 17.10 -28.29 -5.06
N GLN A 59 16.80 -27.62 -6.16
CA GLN A 59 17.83 -26.97 -6.98
C GLN A 59 17.87 -25.48 -6.75
N PRO A 60 19.07 -24.90 -6.50
CA PRO A 60 19.22 -23.46 -6.47
C PRO A 60 19.02 -22.88 -7.86
N LEU A 61 18.04 -21.99 -8.01
CA LEU A 61 17.69 -21.34 -9.26
C LEU A 61 18.08 -19.86 -9.23
N PRO A 62 18.45 -19.29 -10.40
CA PRO A 62 18.53 -17.84 -10.53
C PRO A 62 17.20 -17.22 -10.12
N LEU A 63 17.25 -16.12 -9.35
CA LEU A 63 16.03 -15.46 -8.82
C LEU A 63 15.17 -16.32 -7.86
N GLY A 64 15.70 -17.42 -7.31
CA GLY A 64 14.94 -18.30 -6.41
C GLY A 64 14.27 -17.56 -5.27
N ASN A 65 14.95 -16.64 -4.60
CA ASN A 65 14.39 -15.77 -3.55
C ASN A 65 13.30 -14.83 -4.08
N TYR A 66 13.43 -14.29 -5.28
CA TYR A 66 12.39 -13.48 -5.90
C TYR A 66 11.14 -14.32 -6.17
N LEU A 67 11.30 -15.47 -6.78
CA LEU A 67 10.20 -16.41 -7.06
C LEU A 67 9.55 -16.90 -5.77
N ALA A 68 10.33 -17.19 -4.72
CA ALA A 68 9.81 -17.54 -3.40
C ALA A 68 8.97 -16.40 -2.80
N THR A 69 9.40 -15.15 -2.95
CA THR A 69 8.66 -13.97 -2.47
C THR A 69 7.35 -13.80 -3.24
N VAL A 70 7.36 -13.93 -4.56
CA VAL A 70 6.17 -13.89 -5.41
C VAL A 70 5.19 -14.99 -5.01
N LYS A 71 5.66 -16.24 -4.90
CA LYS A 71 4.87 -17.39 -4.44
C LYS A 71 4.22 -17.12 -3.08
N ASN A 72 5.00 -16.65 -2.09
CA ASN A 72 4.51 -16.42 -0.75
C ASN A 72 3.48 -15.29 -0.70
N SER A 73 3.67 -14.24 -1.50
CA SER A 73 2.70 -13.15 -1.62
C SER A 73 1.38 -13.63 -2.22
N PHE A 74 1.47 -14.47 -3.26
CA PHE A 74 0.30 -15.09 -3.88
C PHE A 74 -0.46 -16.01 -2.91
N LEU A 75 0.26 -16.89 -2.19
CA LEU A 75 -0.34 -17.81 -1.22
C LEU A 75 -1.00 -17.06 -0.05
N ARG A 76 -0.40 -15.99 0.44
CA ARG A 76 -1.00 -15.14 1.47
C ARG A 76 -2.31 -14.49 1.00
N GLY A 77 -2.34 -13.98 -0.23
CA GLY A 77 -3.56 -13.43 -0.83
C GLY A 77 -4.67 -14.48 -0.91
N MET A 78 -4.34 -15.73 -1.26
CA MET A 78 -5.32 -16.83 -1.32
C MET A 78 -5.79 -17.31 0.06
N GLN A 79 -5.00 -17.15 1.11
CA GLN A 79 -5.32 -17.55 2.49
C GLN A 79 -6.11 -16.48 3.26
N ASN A 80 -6.20 -15.28 2.71
CA ASN A 80 -6.93 -14.20 3.36
C ASN A 80 -8.43 -14.57 3.42
N THR A 81 -8.92 -14.81 4.63
CA THR A 81 -10.32 -15.21 4.88
C THR A 81 -11.31 -14.07 4.63
N SER A 82 -10.87 -12.84 4.79
CA SER A 82 -11.63 -11.63 4.46
C SER A 82 -11.12 -11.05 3.13
N LYS A 83 -11.59 -11.60 2.01
CA LYS A 83 -11.23 -11.02 0.71
C LYS A 83 -11.77 -9.61 0.61
N PRO A 84 -10.90 -8.62 0.30
CA PRO A 84 -11.36 -7.26 0.05
C PRO A 84 -12.31 -7.24 -1.16
N ALA A 85 -13.20 -6.27 -1.20
CA ALA A 85 -14.04 -6.11 -2.37
C ALA A 85 -13.16 -5.75 -3.58
N TRP A 86 -13.48 -6.31 -4.74
CA TRP A 86 -12.68 -6.16 -5.97
C TRP A 86 -12.40 -4.70 -6.36
N TYR A 87 -13.30 -3.79 -6.00
CA TYR A 87 -13.18 -2.36 -6.31
C TYR A 87 -12.27 -1.59 -5.35
N GLU A 88 -11.99 -2.10 -4.15
CA GLU A 88 -11.21 -1.38 -3.13
C GLU A 88 -9.80 -1.04 -3.60
N MET A 89 -9.15 -1.94 -4.32
CA MET A 89 -7.83 -1.67 -4.91
C MET A 89 -7.90 -0.51 -5.91
N ILE A 90 -8.93 -0.50 -6.75
CA ILE A 90 -9.12 0.55 -7.76
C ILE A 90 -9.41 1.89 -7.09
N VAL A 91 -10.28 1.90 -6.10
CA VAL A 91 -10.61 3.11 -5.30
C VAL A 91 -9.35 3.66 -4.64
N ASN A 92 -8.55 2.81 -3.99
CA ASN A 92 -7.32 3.25 -3.34
C ASN A 92 -6.29 3.79 -4.35
N VAL A 93 -6.14 3.17 -5.51
CA VAL A 93 -5.30 3.72 -6.59
C VAL A 93 -5.79 5.10 -7.02
N LEU A 94 -7.10 5.27 -7.24
CA LEU A 94 -7.68 6.56 -7.63
C LEU A 94 -7.47 7.63 -6.55
N LEU A 95 -7.69 7.31 -5.28
CA LEU A 95 -7.52 8.24 -4.17
C LEU A 95 -6.03 8.59 -3.91
N LYS A 96 -5.12 7.67 -4.17
CA LYS A 96 -3.67 7.86 -3.96
C LYS A 96 -2.95 8.46 -5.17
N THR A 97 -3.64 8.62 -6.29
CA THR A 97 -3.07 9.20 -7.50
C THR A 97 -3.42 10.69 -7.60
N PRO A 98 -2.44 11.58 -7.84
CA PRO A 98 -2.69 13.00 -8.02
C PRO A 98 -3.72 13.28 -9.13
N ILE A 99 -4.67 14.16 -8.86
CA ILE A 99 -5.76 14.48 -9.82
C ILE A 99 -5.21 14.94 -11.19
N PRO A 100 -4.19 15.80 -11.28
CA PRO A 100 -3.62 16.17 -12.58
C PRO A 100 -3.13 14.97 -13.40
N LEU A 101 -2.53 13.96 -12.75
CA LEU A 101 -2.10 12.75 -13.43
C LEU A 101 -3.29 11.93 -13.94
N LEU A 102 -4.37 11.83 -13.14
CA LEU A 102 -5.61 11.18 -13.56
C LEU A 102 -6.23 11.88 -14.77
N PHE A 103 -6.30 13.22 -14.77
CA PHE A 103 -6.84 14.00 -15.89
C PHE A 103 -6.02 13.82 -17.17
N LEU A 104 -4.70 13.88 -17.06
CA LEU A 104 -3.83 13.70 -18.23
C LEU A 104 -3.93 12.28 -18.79
N THR A 105 -3.96 11.28 -17.91
CA THR A 105 -4.14 9.87 -18.31
C THR A 105 -5.51 9.66 -18.95
N ALA A 106 -6.58 10.15 -18.33
CA ALA A 106 -7.93 10.05 -18.89
C ALA A 106 -8.06 10.76 -20.25
N GLY A 107 -7.45 11.94 -20.39
CA GLY A 107 -7.38 12.66 -21.64
C GLY A 107 -6.66 11.90 -22.75
N ALA A 108 -5.56 11.22 -22.42
CA ALA A 108 -4.87 10.34 -23.37
C ALA A 108 -5.74 9.13 -23.77
N LEU A 109 -6.39 8.48 -22.81
CA LEU A 109 -7.27 7.33 -23.04
C LEU A 109 -8.50 7.70 -23.89
N TRP A 110 -9.08 8.87 -23.68
CA TRP A 110 -10.19 9.38 -24.51
C TRP A 110 -9.83 9.42 -26.00
N ARG A 111 -8.57 9.71 -26.32
CA ARG A 111 -8.07 9.83 -27.69
C ARG A 111 -7.82 8.51 -28.38
N VAL A 112 -7.61 7.41 -27.63
CA VAL A 112 -7.50 6.06 -28.20
C VAL A 112 -8.63 5.74 -29.17
N LYS A 113 -9.83 6.29 -28.93
CA LYS A 113 -10.99 6.12 -29.80
C LYS A 113 -10.88 6.86 -31.16
N ARG A 114 -10.01 7.89 -31.24
CA ARG A 114 -9.97 8.80 -32.39
C ARG A 114 -8.77 8.63 -33.31
N GLU A 115 -7.63 8.14 -32.79
CA GLU A 115 -6.36 8.09 -33.53
C GLU A 115 -5.78 6.67 -33.50
N LYS A 116 -5.75 6.00 -34.68
CA LYS A 116 -5.29 4.59 -34.77
C LYS A 116 -3.84 4.39 -34.38
N THR A 117 -2.94 5.34 -34.69
CA THR A 117 -1.50 5.26 -34.40
C THR A 117 -1.21 5.34 -32.91
N GLU A 118 -1.84 6.25 -32.18
CA GLU A 118 -1.69 6.40 -30.74
C GLU A 118 -2.39 5.26 -29.98
N ARG A 119 -3.45 4.71 -30.57
CA ARG A 119 -4.18 3.58 -30.00
C ARG A 119 -3.28 2.39 -29.70
N ALA A 120 -2.45 1.96 -30.65
CA ALA A 120 -1.55 0.82 -30.45
C ALA A 120 -0.57 1.06 -29.31
N ARG A 121 0.04 2.26 -29.25
CA ARG A 121 0.99 2.65 -28.20
C ARG A 121 0.36 2.65 -26.82
N ILE A 122 -0.79 3.30 -26.67
CA ILE A 122 -1.49 3.39 -25.37
C ILE A 122 -1.98 2.01 -24.93
N LEU A 123 -2.52 1.19 -25.82
CA LEU A 123 -2.96 -0.17 -25.50
C LEU A 123 -1.79 -1.04 -25.03
N THR A 124 -0.62 -0.93 -25.68
CA THR A 124 0.59 -1.64 -25.23
C THR A 124 1.00 -1.24 -23.82
N LEU A 125 0.92 0.07 -23.48
CA LEU A 125 1.24 0.57 -22.15
C LEU A 125 0.19 0.19 -21.09
N LEU A 126 -1.06 -0.04 -21.49
CA LEU A 126 -2.12 -0.49 -20.60
C LEU A 126 -2.01 -1.98 -20.22
N ILE A 127 -1.38 -2.81 -21.06
CA ILE A 127 -1.22 -4.24 -20.76
C ILE A 127 -0.59 -4.47 -19.38
N PRO A 128 0.59 -3.91 -19.05
CA PRO A 128 1.18 -4.10 -17.74
C PRO A 128 0.34 -3.48 -16.61
N VAL A 129 -0.34 -2.36 -16.84
CA VAL A 129 -1.23 -1.75 -15.84
C VAL A 129 -2.38 -2.70 -15.49
N VAL A 130 -3.07 -3.22 -16.52
CA VAL A 130 -4.18 -4.17 -16.35
C VAL A 130 -3.69 -5.48 -15.75
N ALA A 131 -2.53 -5.98 -16.16
CA ALA A 131 -1.95 -7.20 -15.62
C ALA A 131 -1.64 -7.06 -14.12
N ILE A 132 -0.97 -5.97 -13.71
CA ILE A 132 -0.60 -5.74 -12.30
C ILE A 132 -1.85 -5.57 -11.42
N VAL A 133 -2.76 -4.67 -11.81
CA VAL A 133 -4.00 -4.42 -11.03
C VAL A 133 -4.91 -5.64 -11.06
N GLY A 134 -5.08 -6.27 -12.23
CA GLY A 134 -5.91 -7.46 -12.39
C GLY A 134 -5.41 -8.62 -11.55
N THR A 135 -4.09 -8.86 -11.52
CA THR A 135 -3.50 -9.88 -10.65
C THR A 135 -3.78 -9.58 -9.18
N ALA A 136 -3.59 -8.35 -8.72
CA ALA A 136 -3.85 -7.96 -7.35
C ALA A 136 -5.32 -8.17 -6.94
N VAL A 137 -6.25 -7.84 -7.84
CA VAL A 137 -7.70 -8.03 -7.63
C VAL A 137 -8.08 -9.51 -7.62
N VAL A 138 -7.64 -10.27 -8.62
CA VAL A 138 -8.01 -11.70 -8.78
C VAL A 138 -7.43 -12.56 -7.65
N THR A 139 -6.22 -12.25 -7.19
CA THR A 139 -5.59 -12.97 -6.07
C THR A 139 -6.16 -12.58 -4.71
N GLY A 140 -7.03 -11.55 -4.63
CA GLY A 140 -7.58 -11.06 -3.37
C GLY A 140 -6.51 -10.44 -2.46
N MET A 141 -5.49 -9.82 -3.06
CA MET A 141 -4.50 -9.06 -2.30
C MET A 141 -5.17 -7.93 -1.52
N GLU A 142 -4.66 -7.64 -0.34
CA GLU A 142 -5.11 -6.47 0.42
C GLU A 142 -4.97 -5.20 -0.42
N PRO A 143 -5.94 -4.28 -0.37
CA PRO A 143 -6.02 -3.14 -1.28
C PRO A 143 -5.01 -2.04 -0.93
N ARG A 144 -3.72 -2.41 -0.90
CA ARG A 144 -2.59 -1.53 -0.59
C ARG A 144 -1.89 -1.11 -1.86
N VAL A 145 -1.82 0.19 -2.10
CA VAL A 145 -1.25 0.77 -3.34
C VAL A 145 0.20 0.35 -3.57
N ARG A 146 0.96 0.05 -2.50
CA ARG A 146 2.34 -0.45 -2.62
C ARG A 146 2.47 -1.70 -3.48
N TYR A 147 1.45 -2.54 -3.56
CA TYR A 147 1.49 -3.77 -4.38
C TYR A 147 1.34 -3.49 -5.88
N VAL A 148 0.82 -2.33 -6.21
CA VAL A 148 0.57 -1.93 -7.60
C VAL A 148 1.39 -0.69 -8.01
N LEU A 149 2.41 -0.29 -7.23
CA LEU A 149 3.26 0.87 -7.55
C LEU A 149 3.88 0.81 -8.95
N GLY A 150 4.11 -0.40 -9.47
CA GLY A 150 4.62 -0.61 -10.83
C GLY A 150 3.76 -0.05 -11.95
N ILE A 151 2.50 0.37 -11.68
CA ILE A 151 1.66 0.99 -12.71
C ILE A 151 2.04 2.45 -13.00
N TYR A 152 2.61 3.17 -12.03
CA TYR A 152 2.82 4.63 -12.13
C TYR A 152 3.76 5.05 -13.27
N PRO A 153 4.86 4.35 -13.57
CA PRO A 153 5.67 4.66 -14.76
C PRO A 153 4.87 4.61 -16.06
N PHE A 154 4.00 3.62 -16.21
CA PHE A 154 3.14 3.47 -17.38
C PHE A 154 2.09 4.57 -17.44
N LEU A 155 1.45 4.91 -16.31
CA LEU A 155 0.50 6.03 -16.23
C LEU A 155 1.17 7.36 -16.58
N ALA A 156 2.41 7.59 -16.14
CA ALA A 156 3.16 8.80 -16.46
C ALA A 156 3.46 8.89 -17.96
N ILE A 157 3.84 7.80 -18.62
CA ILE A 157 4.08 7.77 -20.07
C ILE A 157 2.77 8.01 -20.83
N ILE A 158 1.67 7.38 -20.42
CA ILE A 158 0.34 7.60 -21.02
C ILE A 158 -0.07 9.07 -20.85
N ALA A 159 0.11 9.65 -19.68
CA ALA A 159 -0.16 11.07 -19.43
C ALA A 159 0.69 11.99 -20.32
N ALA A 160 1.97 11.67 -20.56
CA ALA A 160 2.85 12.41 -21.45
C ALA A 160 2.33 12.44 -22.91
N VAL A 161 1.73 11.34 -23.39
CA VAL A 161 1.05 11.31 -24.68
C VAL A 161 -0.13 12.32 -24.69
N GLY A 162 -0.90 12.37 -23.60
CA GLY A 162 -1.97 13.35 -23.40
C GLY A 162 -1.47 14.78 -23.47
N VAL A 163 -0.34 15.07 -22.80
CA VAL A 163 0.31 16.41 -22.80
C VAL A 163 0.69 16.85 -24.18
N GLY A 164 1.30 15.98 -25.02
CA GLY A 164 1.73 16.32 -26.35
C GLY A 164 0.61 16.93 -27.18
N LYS A 165 -0.56 16.39 -27.08
CA LYS A 165 -1.74 16.84 -27.84
C LYS A 165 -2.41 18.10 -27.29
N ILE A 166 -2.40 18.29 -25.95
CA ILE A 166 -2.89 19.54 -25.37
C ILE A 166 -2.00 20.68 -25.82
N ARG A 167 -0.68 20.45 -25.91
CA ARG A 167 0.31 21.44 -26.38
C ARG A 167 0.03 21.93 -27.81
N GLU A 168 -0.48 21.07 -28.69
CA GLU A 168 -0.83 21.44 -30.08
C GLU A 168 -1.93 22.52 -30.17
N ARG A 169 -2.67 22.78 -29.08
CA ARG A 169 -3.67 23.87 -29.01
C ARG A 169 -3.07 25.25 -28.78
N GLY A 170 -1.78 25.42 -29.04
CA GLY A 170 -1.08 26.71 -28.92
C GLY A 170 -0.91 27.19 -27.48
N ILE A 171 -1.08 28.49 -27.27
CA ILE A 171 -0.84 29.11 -25.96
C ILE A 171 -1.79 28.58 -24.89
N TRP A 172 -3.05 28.38 -25.18
CA TRP A 172 -4.05 27.87 -24.25
C TRP A 172 -3.70 26.45 -23.76
N GLY A 173 -3.23 25.58 -24.70
CA GLY A 173 -2.77 24.26 -24.34
C GLY A 173 -1.56 24.28 -23.40
N LYS A 174 -0.59 25.12 -23.68
CA LYS A 174 0.59 25.32 -22.82
C LYS A 174 0.20 25.82 -21.43
N THR A 175 -0.72 26.78 -21.34
CA THR A 175 -1.24 27.30 -20.07
C THR A 175 -1.92 26.21 -19.24
N ILE A 176 -2.79 25.38 -19.86
CA ILE A 176 -3.45 24.27 -19.17
C ILE A 176 -2.42 23.26 -18.63
N ILE A 177 -1.41 22.91 -19.43
CA ILE A 177 -0.33 22.01 -18.99
C ILE A 177 0.41 22.60 -17.80
N ALA A 178 0.78 23.88 -17.87
CA ALA A 178 1.47 24.59 -16.80
C ALA A 178 0.64 24.57 -15.49
N MET A 179 -0.66 24.86 -15.57
CA MET A 179 -1.56 24.80 -14.42
C MET A 179 -1.64 23.40 -13.81
N LEU A 180 -1.76 22.34 -14.64
CA LEU A 180 -1.80 20.97 -14.16
C LEU A 180 -0.49 20.55 -13.50
N LEU A 181 0.65 20.97 -14.04
CA LEU A 181 1.96 20.69 -13.45
C LEU A 181 2.16 21.46 -12.13
N ILE A 182 1.77 22.73 -12.06
CA ILE A 182 1.80 23.52 -10.83
C ILE A 182 0.91 22.84 -9.78
N TRP A 183 -0.31 22.45 -10.14
CA TRP A 183 -1.21 21.75 -9.23
C TRP A 183 -0.59 20.45 -8.72
N TYR A 184 0.02 19.64 -9.61
CA TYR A 184 0.71 18.41 -9.24
C TYR A 184 1.82 18.66 -8.20
N VAL A 185 2.67 19.65 -8.47
CA VAL A 185 3.78 20.01 -7.58
C VAL A 185 3.27 20.54 -6.24
N VAL A 186 2.34 21.50 -6.27
CA VAL A 186 1.77 22.10 -5.05
C VAL A 186 1.05 21.05 -4.20
N GLY A 187 0.21 20.21 -4.82
CA GLY A 187 -0.48 19.11 -4.11
C GLY A 187 0.47 18.14 -3.43
N THR A 188 1.64 17.90 -4.04
CA THR A 188 2.69 17.08 -3.44
C THR A 188 3.40 17.83 -2.31
N LEU A 189 3.79 19.07 -2.50
CA LEU A 189 4.53 19.86 -1.50
C LEU A 189 3.69 20.15 -0.24
N VAL A 190 2.41 20.40 -0.39
CA VAL A 190 1.48 20.60 0.75
C VAL A 190 1.39 19.35 1.63
N GLN A 191 1.69 18.17 1.09
CA GLN A 191 1.69 16.93 1.86
C GLN A 191 2.96 16.71 2.68
N TYR A 192 4.02 17.48 2.44
CA TYR A 192 5.27 17.38 3.21
C TYR A 192 5.01 17.59 4.72
N PRO A 193 5.62 16.80 5.61
CA PRO A 193 6.48 15.62 5.36
C PRO A 193 5.71 14.29 5.26
N HIS A 194 4.38 14.29 5.33
CA HIS A 194 3.51 13.12 5.52
C HIS A 194 3.12 12.46 4.19
N PHE A 195 4.10 12.11 3.33
CA PHE A 195 3.82 11.54 2.00
C PHE A 195 3.12 10.18 2.04
N ILE A 196 3.34 9.36 3.08
CA ILE A 196 2.68 8.06 3.20
C ILE A 196 1.17 8.21 3.33
N SER A 197 0.70 9.21 4.08
CA SER A 197 -0.73 9.49 4.26
C SER A 197 -1.34 10.31 3.11
N TYR A 198 -0.59 10.59 2.03
CA TYR A 198 -1.12 11.31 0.89
C TYR A 198 -2.40 10.67 0.37
N ALA A 199 -3.38 11.49 0.16
CA ALA A 199 -4.53 11.24 -0.70
C ALA A 199 -4.82 12.52 -1.49
N ASN A 200 -5.37 12.37 -2.68
CA ASN A 200 -5.71 13.52 -3.50
C ASN A 200 -6.87 14.33 -2.90
N GLU A 201 -7.18 15.44 -3.50
CA GLU A 201 -8.11 16.46 -2.99
C GLU A 201 -9.57 16.00 -2.96
N LEU A 202 -9.89 14.85 -3.56
CA LEU A 202 -11.22 14.22 -3.43
C LEU A 202 -11.48 13.74 -2.00
N LEU A 203 -10.42 13.51 -1.22
CA LEU A 203 -10.51 13.02 0.14
C LEU A 203 -9.92 14.03 1.14
N PRO A 204 -10.77 14.79 1.86
CA PRO A 204 -10.33 15.73 2.89
C PRO A 204 -9.45 15.05 3.94
N ARG A 205 -8.43 15.76 4.44
CA ARG A 205 -7.44 15.24 5.40
C ARG A 205 -8.08 14.62 6.62
N GLU A 206 -9.07 15.29 7.18
CA GLU A 206 -9.77 14.89 8.41
C GLU A 206 -10.58 13.61 8.25
N LYS A 207 -10.82 13.18 7.00
CA LYS A 207 -11.62 11.98 6.67
C LYS A 207 -10.79 10.84 6.09
N ARG A 208 -9.48 11.02 5.89
CA ARG A 208 -8.60 9.99 5.28
C ARG A 208 -8.64 8.68 6.04
N TYR A 209 -8.61 8.74 7.36
CA TYR A 209 -8.68 7.57 8.23
C TYR A 209 -9.96 6.73 8.07
N LEU A 210 -11.03 7.27 7.48
CA LEU A 210 -12.27 6.53 7.22
C LEU A 210 -12.17 5.64 5.97
N TYR A 211 -11.29 5.96 5.03
CA TYR A 211 -11.21 5.32 3.73
C TYR A 211 -9.88 4.62 3.48
N LEU A 212 -8.82 5.08 4.14
CA LEU A 212 -7.47 4.55 3.98
C LEU A 212 -7.05 3.86 5.27
N THR A 213 -6.48 2.68 5.13
CA THR A 213 -6.02 1.87 6.25
C THR A 213 -4.61 1.35 6.00
N ASP A 214 -3.93 0.91 7.07
CA ASP A 214 -2.60 0.30 6.99
C ASP A 214 -1.62 1.17 6.18
N SER A 215 -0.74 0.56 5.40
CA SER A 215 0.31 1.22 4.61
C SER A 215 -0.18 2.23 3.56
N ASN A 216 -1.49 2.39 3.37
CA ASN A 216 -2.04 3.48 2.57
C ASN A 216 -2.08 4.81 3.33
N ILE A 217 -1.97 4.80 4.66
CA ILE A 217 -2.05 6.00 5.49
C ILE A 217 -1.06 6.01 6.64
N ASP A 218 -0.76 4.85 7.22
CA ASP A 218 0.00 4.72 8.46
C ASP A 218 1.00 3.57 8.36
N TRP A 219 2.26 3.89 8.58
CA TRP A 219 3.37 2.95 8.68
C TRP A 219 4.25 3.24 9.90
N GLY A 220 3.68 3.96 10.88
CA GLY A 220 4.38 4.40 12.09
C GLY A 220 5.15 5.72 11.92
N GLN A 221 5.06 6.38 10.77
CA GLN A 221 5.84 7.58 10.45
C GLN A 221 5.50 8.81 11.28
N SER A 222 4.36 8.82 11.98
CA SER A 222 3.84 10.02 12.65
C SER A 222 4.15 10.08 14.15
N LEU A 223 5.04 9.21 14.64
CA LEU A 223 5.47 9.22 16.04
C LEU A 223 6.13 10.55 16.47
N PRO A 224 7.00 11.20 15.67
CA PRO A 224 7.58 12.49 16.02
C PRO A 224 6.51 13.59 16.20
N ASP A 225 5.52 13.64 15.28
CA ASP A 225 4.44 14.64 15.34
C ASP A 225 3.56 14.42 16.57
N MET A 226 3.26 13.18 16.89
CA MET A 226 2.51 12.81 18.08
C MET A 226 3.27 13.19 19.34
N ALA A 227 4.59 12.94 19.39
CA ALA A 227 5.43 13.34 20.51
C ALA A 227 5.42 14.86 20.71
N ALA A 228 5.60 15.62 19.64
CA ALA A 228 5.53 17.07 19.67
C ALA A 228 4.16 17.58 20.15
N TYR A 229 3.08 16.95 19.72
CA TYR A 229 1.73 17.28 20.16
C TYR A 229 1.53 17.03 21.66
N ILE A 230 1.95 15.86 22.17
CA ILE A 230 1.86 15.51 23.60
C ILE A 230 2.69 16.48 24.45
N GLN A 231 3.92 16.81 24.02
CA GLN A 231 4.77 17.77 24.72
C GLN A 231 4.15 19.17 24.79
N LYS A 232 3.40 19.57 23.75
CA LYS A 232 2.68 20.85 23.72
C LYS A 232 1.47 20.88 24.64
N ILE A 233 0.65 19.82 24.63
CA ILE A 233 -0.61 19.75 25.40
C ILE A 233 -0.35 19.41 26.87
N LYS A 234 0.70 18.64 27.16
CA LYS A 234 1.08 18.18 28.52
C LYS A 234 -0.11 17.55 29.26
N PRO A 235 -0.75 16.53 28.71
CA PRO A 235 -1.84 15.85 29.37
C PRO A 235 -1.37 15.18 30.66
N SER A 236 -2.27 14.98 31.62
CA SER A 236 -1.93 14.30 32.87
C SER A 236 -1.73 12.80 32.71
N GLN A 237 -2.36 12.20 31.70
CA GLN A 237 -2.24 10.80 31.38
C GLN A 237 -2.48 10.59 29.89
N VAL A 238 -1.65 9.75 29.26
CA VAL A 238 -1.81 9.31 27.86
C VAL A 238 -1.87 7.79 27.82
N SER A 239 -2.90 7.27 27.17
CA SER A 239 -2.97 5.86 26.78
C SER A 239 -2.72 5.78 25.28
N PHE A 240 -1.75 4.96 24.84
CA PHE A 240 -1.24 5.01 23.49
C PHE A 240 -1.17 3.63 22.83
N SER A 241 -1.87 3.47 21.72
CA SER A 241 -1.77 2.31 20.84
C SER A 241 -1.12 2.72 19.53
N TYR A 242 0.14 2.37 19.34
CA TYR A 242 0.95 2.78 18.20
C TYR A 242 1.29 1.61 17.29
N PHE A 243 1.12 1.84 15.98
CA PHE A 243 1.60 0.95 14.94
C PHE A 243 2.93 1.47 14.41
N GLY A 244 4.01 0.76 14.70
CA GLY A 244 5.37 1.13 14.27
C GLY A 244 6.43 0.37 15.06
N ARG A 245 7.69 0.58 14.69
CA ARG A 245 8.84 -0.04 15.35
C ARG A 245 9.74 0.96 16.06
N ASP A 246 9.48 2.26 15.90
CA ASP A 246 10.27 3.31 16.50
C ASP A 246 10.00 3.35 18.02
N ASN A 247 11.05 3.70 18.78
CA ASN A 247 10.97 3.82 20.21
C ASN A 247 10.53 5.23 20.60
N GLY A 248 9.43 5.35 21.36
CA GLY A 248 8.94 6.65 21.85
C GLY A 248 9.95 7.39 22.73
N ASN A 249 10.88 6.70 23.38
CA ASN A 249 11.92 7.32 24.18
C ASN A 249 12.84 8.23 23.36
N ASP A 250 13.10 7.89 22.10
CA ASP A 250 13.94 8.67 21.18
C ASP A 250 13.32 10.04 20.85
N TYR A 251 12.02 10.17 21.07
CA TYR A 251 11.24 11.41 20.88
C TYR A 251 10.82 12.06 22.20
N GLY A 252 11.45 11.67 23.33
CA GLY A 252 11.13 12.23 24.63
C GLY A 252 9.79 11.77 25.23
N LEU A 253 9.18 10.73 24.66
CA LEU A 253 8.03 10.05 25.23
C LEU A 253 8.53 8.98 26.21
N VAL A 254 9.14 9.43 27.30
CA VAL A 254 9.66 8.54 28.32
C VAL A 254 8.49 7.82 28.98
N SER A 255 8.59 6.50 29.08
CA SER A 255 7.68 5.66 29.88
C SER A 255 7.84 5.99 31.35
N ASN A 256 7.34 7.15 31.77
CA ASN A 256 7.19 7.52 33.15
C ASN A 256 5.84 6.97 33.61
N ARG A 257 5.72 6.43 34.80
CA ARG A 257 4.46 5.94 35.40
C ARG A 257 3.29 6.96 35.30
N GLN A 258 3.60 8.23 35.01
CA GLN A 258 2.63 9.30 34.75
C GLN A 258 1.95 9.25 33.39
N TRP A 259 2.50 8.52 32.38
CA TRP A 259 2.05 8.57 31.00
C TRP A 259 1.27 7.33 30.54
N GLY A 260 0.91 6.41 31.45
CA GLY A 260 0.21 5.17 31.12
C GLY A 260 1.09 4.14 30.41
N SER A 261 0.62 2.90 30.33
CA SER A 261 1.38 1.79 29.77
C SER A 261 1.80 2.04 28.34
N TYR A 262 3.09 2.27 28.14
CA TYR A 262 3.72 2.05 26.86
C TYR A 262 4.03 0.57 26.75
N THR A 263 3.25 -0.17 25.99
CA THR A 263 3.67 -1.46 25.51
C THR A 263 3.71 -1.39 23.99
N PHE A 264 4.88 -1.06 23.45
CA PHE A 264 5.15 -1.17 22.02
C PHE A 264 5.03 -2.61 21.50
N GLU A 265 4.96 -3.59 22.41
CA GLU A 265 4.84 -5.02 22.10
C GLU A 265 3.39 -5.49 22.02
N ASP A 266 2.48 -4.90 22.77
CA ASP A 266 1.05 -5.25 22.73
C ASP A 266 0.25 -4.19 22.00
N ILE A 267 0.17 -4.38 20.70
CA ILE A 267 -0.47 -3.45 19.75
C ILE A 267 -1.96 -3.26 20.07
N CYS A 268 -2.61 -4.24 20.70
CA CYS A 268 -4.06 -4.28 20.87
C CYS A 268 -4.52 -4.27 22.33
N ALA A 269 -3.74 -3.67 23.24
CA ALA A 269 -4.00 -3.69 24.68
C ALA A 269 -5.24 -2.91 25.16
N PHE A 270 -5.86 -2.07 24.29
CA PHE A 270 -6.94 -1.18 24.72
C PHE A 270 -8.28 -1.84 24.95
N HIS A 271 -8.45 -3.10 24.61
CA HIS A 271 -9.69 -3.84 24.87
C HIS A 271 -10.03 -3.89 26.38
N GLU A 272 -9.02 -3.86 27.24
CA GLU A 272 -9.19 -3.91 28.70
C GLU A 272 -9.36 -2.52 29.35
N ILE A 273 -9.17 -1.44 28.59
CA ILE A 273 -9.24 -0.08 29.15
C ILE A 273 -10.69 0.33 29.36
N ALA A 274 -11.01 0.80 30.58
CA ALA A 274 -12.31 1.36 30.91
C ALA A 274 -12.50 2.74 30.27
N LEU A 275 -13.54 2.91 29.46
CA LEU A 275 -13.94 4.17 28.84
C LEU A 275 -15.36 4.55 29.31
N PRO A 276 -15.76 5.82 29.26
CA PRO A 276 -15.01 7.01 28.84
C PRO A 276 -14.11 7.59 29.92
N TYR A 277 -13.06 8.29 29.52
CA TYR A 277 -12.25 9.09 30.44
C TYR A 277 -13.07 10.29 30.95
N LYS A 278 -13.42 10.30 32.24
CA LYS A 278 -14.26 11.35 32.84
C LYS A 278 -13.53 12.69 33.09
N SER A 279 -12.21 12.75 32.90
CA SER A 279 -11.40 13.94 33.21
C SER A 279 -10.73 14.49 31.96
N GLY A 280 -10.88 15.77 31.66
CA GLY A 280 -10.35 16.46 30.49
C GLY A 280 -8.83 16.51 30.35
N LYS A 281 -8.08 15.94 31.28
CA LYS A 281 -6.61 15.84 31.24
C LYS A 281 -6.10 14.49 30.77
N ARG A 282 -6.97 13.52 30.52
CA ARG A 282 -6.60 12.20 30.00
C ARG A 282 -6.79 12.16 28.50
N MET A 283 -5.85 11.56 27.80
CA MET A 283 -5.82 11.47 26.35
C MET A 283 -5.64 10.03 25.94
N MET A 284 -6.47 9.57 25.02
CA MET A 284 -6.29 8.29 24.33
C MET A 284 -5.83 8.57 22.90
N VAL A 285 -4.78 7.88 22.49
CA VAL A 285 -4.11 8.05 21.20
C VAL A 285 -4.04 6.71 20.52
N ILE A 286 -4.60 6.62 19.31
CA ILE A 286 -4.62 5.37 18.53
C ILE A 286 -4.15 5.66 17.10
N SER A 287 -3.15 4.93 16.62
CA SER A 287 -2.79 4.98 15.20
C SER A 287 -3.88 4.36 14.33
N VAL A 288 -4.08 4.86 13.12
CA VAL A 288 -5.13 4.39 12.21
C VAL A 288 -4.98 2.90 11.88
N SER A 289 -3.74 2.41 11.75
CA SER A 289 -3.49 0.98 11.54
C SER A 289 -4.01 0.13 12.69
N ASN A 290 -3.81 0.55 13.94
CA ASN A 290 -4.32 -0.17 15.11
C ASN A 290 -5.82 0.03 15.29
N TRP A 291 -6.37 1.20 14.93
CA TRP A 291 -7.81 1.45 14.96
C TRP A 291 -8.60 0.38 14.20
N TYR A 292 -8.10 -0.01 13.03
CA TYR A 292 -8.71 -1.08 12.23
C TYR A 292 -8.14 -2.46 12.52
N GLY A 293 -6.82 -2.58 12.65
CA GLY A 293 -6.13 -3.86 12.82
C GLY A 293 -6.46 -4.56 14.14
N CYS A 294 -6.62 -3.79 15.23
CA CYS A 294 -7.07 -4.31 16.53
C CYS A 294 -8.59 -4.37 16.67
N GLY A 295 -9.36 -3.95 15.68
CA GLY A 295 -10.82 -4.01 15.71
C GLY A 295 -11.50 -2.94 16.55
N TYR A 296 -10.78 -1.93 17.08
CA TYR A 296 -11.34 -0.84 17.88
C TYR A 296 -12.48 -0.11 17.18
N SER A 297 -12.38 0.05 15.86
CA SER A 297 -13.43 0.70 15.04
C SER A 297 -14.79 -0.01 15.09
N LYS A 298 -14.83 -1.30 15.46
CA LYS A 298 -16.03 -2.13 15.53
C LYS A 298 -16.61 -2.21 16.95
N GLU A 299 -15.83 -1.85 17.96
CA GLU A 299 -16.30 -1.88 19.34
C GLU A 299 -17.10 -0.63 19.70
N GLU A 300 -18.27 -0.82 20.24
CA GLU A 300 -19.19 0.27 20.60
C GLU A 300 -18.55 1.28 21.56
N LYS A 301 -17.73 0.82 22.51
CA LYS A 301 -17.05 1.67 23.48
C LYS A 301 -16.07 2.65 22.84
N PHE A 302 -15.45 2.31 21.70
CA PHE A 302 -14.53 3.18 20.98
C PHE A 302 -15.23 3.97 19.88
N SER A 303 -16.11 3.31 19.09
CA SER A 303 -16.80 3.95 17.96
C SER A 303 -17.76 5.06 18.38
N LYS A 304 -18.29 5.02 19.61
CA LYS A 304 -19.07 6.10 20.21
C LYS A 304 -18.23 7.26 20.75
N GLN A 305 -16.89 7.11 20.87
CA GLN A 305 -16.04 8.21 21.31
C GLN A 305 -15.85 9.22 20.19
N LYS A 306 -15.89 10.51 20.55
CA LYS A 306 -15.64 11.57 19.59
C LYS A 306 -14.15 11.71 19.35
N ILE A 307 -13.70 11.54 18.12
CA ILE A 307 -12.35 11.88 17.71
C ILE A 307 -12.20 13.41 17.81
N ARG A 308 -11.29 13.87 18.66
CA ARG A 308 -11.04 15.31 18.90
C ARG A 308 -10.16 15.91 17.81
N SER A 309 -9.15 15.18 17.39
CA SER A 309 -8.24 15.61 16.31
C SER A 309 -7.58 14.40 15.64
N VAL A 310 -7.06 14.63 14.45
CA VAL A 310 -6.25 13.69 13.69
C VAL A 310 -4.88 14.35 13.48
N ILE A 311 -3.81 13.71 13.94
CA ILE A 311 -2.45 14.21 13.81
C ILE A 311 -1.77 13.51 12.64
N ALA A 312 -1.06 14.29 11.81
CA ALA A 312 -0.29 13.79 10.67
C ALA A 312 -1.10 12.82 9.78
N ASP A 313 -2.41 13.05 9.68
CA ASP A 313 -3.40 12.26 8.94
C ASP A 313 -3.58 10.79 9.42
N SER A 314 -2.76 10.30 10.38
CA SER A 314 -2.67 8.88 10.71
C SER A 314 -2.80 8.54 12.20
N ILE A 315 -2.94 9.52 13.08
CA ILE A 315 -3.08 9.31 14.53
C ILE A 315 -4.38 9.96 15.02
N LEU A 316 -5.23 9.16 15.65
CA LEU A 316 -6.52 9.57 16.20
C LEU A 316 -6.38 9.94 17.67
N ILE A 317 -6.92 11.09 18.07
CA ILE A 317 -6.96 11.59 19.44
C ILE A 317 -8.40 11.60 19.94
N PHE A 318 -8.63 11.02 21.12
CA PHE A 318 -9.94 10.91 21.78
C PHE A 318 -10.00 11.69 23.10
#